data_52ec58479689abeddce8758825f9d288
#
_entry.id   52ec58479689abeddce8758825f9d288
#
_cell.length_a   1.000
_cell.length_b   1.000
_cell.length_c   1.000
_cell.angle_alpha   90.00
_cell.angle_beta   90.00
_cell.angle_gamma   90.00
#
_symmetry.space_group_name_H-M   'P 1'
#
loop_
_entity.id
_entity.type
_entity.pdbx_description
1 polymer ?
#
loop_
_entity_poly.entity_id
_entity_poly.type
_entity_poly.pdbx_seq_one_letter_code
_entity_poly.pdbx_strand_id
1 'polypeptide(L)'
;IKIYSMFTGIIEAFGKVVTLEREMENLHITLESSLSKELKIDQSLAHNGVCLTVVKIVENNYTVTAIKETLDKSNLNELKVGDLVNLERAMKMNARLDGHIVQGHVDQVGHCTAVEFNEGSWGYTFEYAPEQNNITIEKGSITVNGVSLTVVNSGKNTFSVAIIPYTYENTNFKAFKVGSKINLEFDLIGKYIAKLNRM
;
A
#
# COMPACT_ATOMS: atom_id res chain seq x y z
N ILE A 1 -1.32 -7.27 24.71
CA ILE A 1 -2.25 -6.33 24.03
C ILE A 1 -1.60 -6.02 22.69
N LYS A 2 -2.13 -6.57 21.57
CA LYS A 2 -1.69 -6.13 20.24
C LYS A 2 -2.10 -4.67 20.08
N ILE A 3 -1.14 -3.77 20.09
CA ILE A 3 -1.36 -2.38 19.70
C ILE A 3 -1.59 -2.44 18.19
N TYR A 4 -2.76 -2.01 17.73
CA TYR A 4 -3.02 -1.88 16.30
C TYR A 4 -2.03 -0.87 15.73
N SER A 5 -1.21 -1.31 14.80
CA SER A 5 -0.31 -0.43 14.07
C SER A 5 -1.13 0.50 13.19
N MET A 6 -0.76 1.76 13.14
CA MET A 6 -1.40 2.78 12.32
C MET A 6 -0.35 3.39 11.41
N PHE A 7 -0.74 3.74 10.19
CA PHE A 7 0.10 4.36 9.17
C PHE A 7 -0.56 5.65 8.69
N THR A 8 0.14 6.41 7.90
CA THR A 8 -0.34 7.70 7.36
C THR A 8 -0.49 7.68 5.84
N GLY A 9 0.11 6.69 5.17
CA GLY A 9 0.21 6.61 3.72
C GLY A 9 1.31 7.49 3.13
N ILE A 10 2.30 7.88 3.95
CA ILE A 10 3.49 8.61 3.51
C ILE A 10 4.67 7.64 3.44
N ILE A 11 5.14 7.41 2.23
CA ILE A 11 6.23 6.46 2.00
C ILE A 11 7.55 7.03 2.51
N GLU A 12 8.26 6.23 3.32
CA GLU A 12 9.54 6.63 3.91
C GLU A 12 10.74 6.14 3.10
N ALA A 13 10.61 4.98 2.45
CA ALA A 13 11.70 4.36 1.68
C ALA A 13 11.18 3.30 0.71
N PHE A 14 12.10 2.78 -0.12
CA PHE A 14 11.89 1.55 -0.88
C PHE A 14 12.48 0.34 -0.17
N GLY A 15 11.82 -0.80 -0.34
CA GLY A 15 12.40 -2.11 -0.13
C GLY A 15 12.62 -2.79 -1.47
N LYS A 16 13.85 -3.21 -1.75
CA LYS A 16 14.16 -4.05 -2.92
C LYS A 16 14.03 -5.51 -2.54
N VAL A 17 13.20 -6.26 -3.24
CA VAL A 17 13.05 -7.71 -3.00
C VAL A 17 14.36 -8.43 -3.32
N VAL A 18 14.91 -9.14 -2.35
CA VAL A 18 16.16 -9.91 -2.46
C VAL A 18 15.88 -11.40 -2.63
N THR A 19 15.01 -11.97 -1.77
CA THR A 19 14.58 -13.37 -1.89
C THR A 19 13.08 -13.52 -1.62
N LEU A 20 12.50 -14.56 -2.20
CA LEU A 20 11.13 -14.99 -2.01
C LEU A 20 11.16 -16.49 -1.74
N GLU A 21 10.77 -16.90 -0.53
CA GLU A 21 10.82 -18.29 -0.09
C GLU A 21 9.41 -18.74 0.33
N ARG A 22 8.93 -19.81 -0.29
CA ARG A 22 7.64 -20.43 0.07
C ARG A 22 7.83 -21.45 1.18
N GLU A 23 7.02 -21.31 2.23
CA GLU A 23 6.87 -22.30 3.27
C GLU A 23 5.39 -22.63 3.43
N MET A 24 4.98 -23.81 2.96
CA MET A 24 3.56 -24.19 2.85
C MET A 24 2.76 -23.13 2.06
N GLU A 25 1.77 -22.49 2.69
CA GLU A 25 0.97 -21.43 2.08
C GLU A 25 1.50 -20.01 2.35
N ASN A 26 2.58 -19.90 3.14
CA ASN A 26 3.21 -18.64 3.48
C ASN A 26 4.28 -18.24 2.44
N LEU A 27 4.53 -16.93 2.34
CA LEU A 27 5.63 -16.37 1.58
C LEU A 27 6.51 -15.53 2.51
N HIS A 28 7.76 -15.95 2.66
CA HIS A 28 8.80 -15.15 3.30
C HIS A 28 9.41 -14.23 2.27
N ILE A 29 9.34 -12.93 2.53
CA ILE A 29 9.84 -11.88 1.63
C ILE A 29 11.02 -11.23 2.35
N THR A 30 12.22 -11.37 1.80
CA THR A 30 13.40 -10.67 2.28
C THR A 30 13.65 -9.45 1.41
N LEU A 31 13.78 -8.29 2.04
CA LEU A 31 13.99 -7.01 1.36
C LEU A 31 15.25 -6.32 1.88
N GLU A 32 15.96 -5.66 0.97
CA GLU A 32 17.01 -4.69 1.28
C GLU A 32 16.40 -3.29 1.36
N SER A 33 16.71 -2.54 2.44
CA SER A 33 16.24 -1.16 2.60
C SER A 33 17.16 -0.33 3.47
N SER A 34 17.18 0.97 3.25
CA SER A 34 17.82 1.94 4.14
C SER A 34 17.24 1.92 5.55
N LEU A 35 15.97 1.52 5.72
CA LEU A 35 15.32 1.41 7.02
C LEU A 35 15.79 0.21 7.86
N SER A 36 16.41 -0.81 7.25
CA SER A 36 16.70 -2.10 7.91
C SER A 36 17.42 -1.96 9.24
N LYS A 37 18.35 -0.99 9.35
CA LYS A 37 19.13 -0.72 10.58
C LYS A 37 18.30 -0.10 11.71
N GLU A 38 17.17 0.49 11.40
CA GLU A 38 16.28 1.14 12.37
C GLU A 38 15.11 0.25 12.77
N LEU A 39 14.89 -0.86 12.04
CA LEU A 39 13.82 -1.81 12.32
C LEU A 39 14.14 -2.67 13.55
N LYS A 40 13.09 -3.24 14.13
CA LYS A 40 13.16 -4.22 15.23
C LYS A 40 12.32 -5.43 14.88
N ILE A 41 12.72 -6.60 15.36
CA ILE A 41 11.88 -7.81 15.30
C ILE A 41 10.56 -7.52 16.03
N ASP A 42 9.46 -8.07 15.53
CA ASP A 42 8.07 -7.85 16.00
C ASP A 42 7.51 -6.45 15.68
N GLN A 43 8.25 -5.61 14.95
CA GLN A 43 7.76 -4.31 14.48
C GLN A 43 6.87 -4.47 13.25
N SER A 44 5.78 -3.69 13.18
CA SER A 44 4.95 -3.56 11.99
C SER A 44 5.56 -2.61 10.98
N LEU A 45 5.55 -3.01 9.72
CA LEU A 45 6.01 -2.24 8.57
C LEU A 45 5.02 -2.46 7.42
N ALA A 46 4.57 -1.40 6.77
CA ALA A 46 3.70 -1.49 5.60
C ALA A 46 4.54 -1.73 4.33
N HIS A 47 4.10 -2.70 3.50
CA HIS A 47 4.72 -3.11 2.25
C HIS A 47 3.69 -2.95 1.13
N ASN A 48 3.85 -1.96 0.26
CA ASN A 48 2.79 -1.58 -0.68
C ASN A 48 1.42 -1.45 0.01
N GLY A 49 1.38 -0.87 1.21
CA GLY A 49 0.17 -0.72 2.02
C GLY A 49 -0.27 -1.97 2.80
N VAL A 50 0.47 -3.07 2.73
CA VAL A 50 0.20 -4.29 3.53
C VAL A 50 1.02 -4.27 4.80
N CYS A 51 0.38 -4.24 5.96
CA CYS A 51 1.02 -4.34 7.26
C CYS A 51 1.54 -5.75 7.48
N LEU A 52 2.86 -5.90 7.59
CA LEU A 52 3.53 -7.15 7.91
C LEU A 52 4.47 -6.97 9.10
N THR A 53 4.70 -8.05 9.84
CA THR A 53 5.60 -8.07 10.98
C THR A 53 7.01 -8.46 10.55
N VAL A 54 8.00 -7.71 11.00
CA VAL A 54 9.43 -8.02 10.80
C VAL A 54 9.79 -9.22 11.66
N VAL A 55 10.24 -10.32 11.02
CA VAL A 55 10.57 -11.58 11.70
C VAL A 55 12.07 -11.85 11.77
N LYS A 56 12.88 -11.23 10.91
CA LYS A 56 14.33 -11.40 10.87
C LYS A 56 14.99 -10.13 10.35
N ILE A 57 16.18 -9.81 10.87
CA ILE A 57 17.01 -8.70 10.39
C ILE A 57 18.44 -9.21 10.27
N VAL A 58 19.09 -8.97 9.13
CA VAL A 58 20.48 -9.33 8.85
C VAL A 58 21.12 -8.20 8.05
N GLU A 59 22.00 -7.44 8.66
CA GLU A 59 22.69 -6.29 8.04
C GLU A 59 21.71 -5.26 7.44
N ASN A 60 21.70 -5.10 6.11
CA ASN A 60 20.81 -4.19 5.40
C ASN A 60 19.50 -4.88 4.92
N ASN A 61 19.30 -6.14 5.29
CA ASN A 61 18.15 -6.93 4.88
C ASN A 61 17.25 -7.22 6.09
N TYR A 62 15.96 -7.30 5.81
CA TYR A 62 15.00 -7.81 6.78
C TYR A 62 14.01 -8.75 6.07
N THR A 63 13.37 -9.63 6.84
CA THR A 63 12.39 -10.58 6.34
C THR A 63 11.06 -10.36 7.02
N VAL A 64 9.98 -10.44 6.23
CA VAL A 64 8.59 -10.47 6.68
C VAL A 64 7.91 -11.72 6.14
N THR A 65 6.81 -12.14 6.77
CA THR A 65 6.02 -13.29 6.32
C THR A 65 4.61 -12.86 5.97
N ALA A 66 4.21 -13.12 4.74
CA ALA A 66 2.83 -12.98 4.29
C ALA A 66 2.14 -14.34 4.32
N ILE A 67 1.01 -14.44 5.04
CA ILE A 67 0.17 -15.64 5.08
C ILE A 67 -0.74 -15.69 3.84
N LYS A 68 -1.33 -16.86 3.58
CA LYS A 68 -2.21 -17.09 2.42
C LYS A 68 -3.27 -16.00 2.25
N GLU A 69 -4.01 -15.65 3.30
CA GLU A 69 -5.07 -14.64 3.24
C GLU A 69 -4.53 -13.29 2.75
N THR A 70 -3.35 -12.89 3.20
CA THR A 70 -2.69 -11.64 2.77
C THR A 70 -2.29 -11.72 1.29
N LEU A 71 -1.77 -12.86 0.86
CA LEU A 71 -1.37 -13.09 -0.54
C LEU A 71 -2.57 -13.09 -1.49
N ASP A 72 -3.70 -13.63 -1.06
CA ASP A 72 -4.94 -13.70 -1.86
C ASP A 72 -5.59 -12.30 -2.03
N LYS A 73 -5.39 -11.41 -1.07
CA LYS A 73 -6.01 -10.07 -1.04
C LYS A 73 -5.10 -8.94 -1.54
N SER A 74 -3.83 -9.23 -1.82
CA SER A 74 -2.86 -8.20 -2.19
C SER A 74 -2.03 -8.57 -3.42
N ASN A 75 -1.29 -7.60 -3.94
CA ASN A 75 -0.35 -7.82 -5.05
C ASN A 75 0.98 -8.45 -4.61
N LEU A 76 1.17 -8.78 -3.32
CA LEU A 76 2.43 -9.33 -2.81
C LEU A 76 2.76 -10.70 -3.39
N ASN A 77 1.74 -11.46 -3.80
CA ASN A 77 1.92 -12.77 -4.44
C ASN A 77 2.57 -12.68 -5.84
N GLU A 78 2.58 -11.51 -6.46
CA GLU A 78 3.15 -11.29 -7.79
C GLU A 78 4.56 -10.69 -7.75
N LEU A 79 5.09 -10.41 -6.56
CA LEU A 79 6.43 -9.87 -6.40
C LEU A 79 7.49 -10.79 -7.01
N LYS A 80 8.51 -10.16 -7.57
CA LYS A 80 9.69 -10.82 -8.12
C LYS A 80 10.95 -10.26 -7.46
N VAL A 81 12.01 -11.04 -7.46
CA VAL A 81 13.33 -10.56 -7.04
C VAL A 81 13.72 -9.35 -7.89
N GLY A 82 14.13 -8.29 -7.24
CA GLY A 82 14.47 -7.00 -7.85
C GLY A 82 13.35 -5.96 -7.84
N ASP A 83 12.09 -6.35 -7.56
CA ASP A 83 10.99 -5.40 -7.47
C ASP A 83 11.19 -4.40 -6.32
N LEU A 84 10.69 -3.17 -6.52
CA LEU A 84 10.67 -2.12 -5.50
C LEU A 84 9.30 -2.06 -4.83
N VAL A 85 9.32 -2.11 -3.52
CA VAL A 85 8.14 -2.07 -2.64
C VAL A 85 8.14 -0.77 -1.85
N ASN A 86 7.03 -0.06 -1.82
CA ASN A 86 6.85 1.12 -0.96
C ASN A 86 6.84 0.69 0.51
N LEU A 87 7.60 1.38 1.35
CA LEU A 87 7.71 1.09 2.78
C LEU A 87 7.30 2.28 3.63
N GLU A 88 6.54 1.99 4.68
CA GLU A 88 6.19 2.95 5.73
C GLU A 88 6.19 2.23 7.09
N ARG A 89 6.89 2.80 8.09
CA ARG A 89 6.86 2.33 9.47
C ARG A 89 5.56 2.75 10.16
N ALA A 90 5.11 1.96 11.11
CA ALA A 90 3.97 2.34 11.94
C ALA A 90 4.21 3.70 12.60
N MET A 91 3.17 4.54 12.59
CA MET A 91 3.18 5.89 13.15
C MET A 91 3.48 5.85 14.65
N LYS A 92 4.35 6.75 15.11
CA LYS A 92 4.61 6.94 16.54
C LYS A 92 3.47 7.72 17.20
N MET A 93 3.23 7.46 18.48
CA MET A 93 2.38 8.32 19.30
C MET A 93 2.91 9.77 19.26
N ASN A 94 2.02 10.73 19.10
CA ASN A 94 2.32 12.15 18.95
C ASN A 94 3.00 12.54 17.62
N ALA A 95 3.08 11.65 16.63
CA ALA A 95 3.48 12.03 15.28
C ALA A 95 2.38 12.81 14.55
N ARG A 96 2.76 13.53 13.50
CA ARG A 96 1.80 14.20 12.61
C ARG A 96 1.12 13.17 11.71
N LEU A 97 -0.13 13.44 11.37
CA LEU A 97 -0.87 12.70 10.35
C LEU A 97 -0.77 13.48 9.03
N ASP A 98 0.31 13.28 8.28
CA ASP A 98 0.56 14.06 7.06
C ASP A 98 -0.21 13.51 5.83
N GLY A 99 -0.81 12.32 5.92
CA GLY A 99 -1.73 11.75 4.94
C GLY A 99 -3.16 11.59 5.51
N HIS A 100 -3.63 10.35 5.62
CA HIS A 100 -4.89 10.02 6.30
C HIS A 100 -4.71 8.78 7.20
N ILE A 101 -5.76 8.35 7.89
CA ILE A 101 -5.70 7.17 8.76
C ILE A 101 -5.65 5.91 7.90
N VAL A 102 -4.52 5.21 7.92
CA VAL A 102 -4.24 3.99 7.17
C VAL A 102 -3.93 2.85 8.14
N GLN A 103 -4.58 1.71 7.95
CA GLN A 103 -4.39 0.55 8.83
C GLN A 103 -3.31 -0.42 8.32
N GLY A 104 -3.00 -0.36 7.03
CA GLY A 104 -2.20 -1.37 6.36
C GLY A 104 -3.00 -2.64 6.06
N HIS A 105 -4.30 -2.53 5.97
CA HIS A 105 -5.22 -3.63 5.71
C HIS A 105 -5.86 -3.45 4.32
N VAL A 106 -5.18 -3.99 3.32
CA VAL A 106 -5.63 -3.95 1.93
C VAL A 106 -7.02 -4.56 1.80
N ASP A 107 -7.95 -3.81 1.24
CA ASP A 107 -9.33 -4.27 1.04
C ASP A 107 -9.42 -5.15 -0.22
N GLN A 108 -8.76 -4.72 -1.31
CA GLN A 108 -8.74 -5.46 -2.57
C GLN A 108 -7.59 -5.00 -3.47
N VAL A 109 -7.34 -5.79 -4.51
CA VAL A 109 -6.49 -5.42 -5.64
C VAL A 109 -7.31 -4.70 -6.69
N GLY A 110 -6.78 -3.60 -7.20
CA GLY A 110 -7.29 -2.90 -8.39
C GLY A 110 -6.30 -2.99 -9.53
N HIS A 111 -6.67 -2.42 -10.68
CA HIS A 111 -5.86 -2.38 -11.89
C HIS A 111 -5.71 -0.95 -12.41
N CYS A 112 -4.50 -0.60 -12.83
CA CYS A 112 -4.27 0.65 -13.55
C CYS A 112 -4.86 0.54 -14.97
N THR A 113 -5.76 1.44 -15.35
CA THR A 113 -6.41 1.46 -16.66
C THR A 113 -5.91 2.58 -17.57
N ALA A 114 -5.36 3.66 -17.00
CA ALA A 114 -4.74 4.73 -17.77
C ALA A 114 -3.57 5.36 -17.00
N VAL A 115 -2.58 5.83 -17.73
CA VAL A 115 -1.46 6.65 -17.25
C VAL A 115 -1.30 7.80 -18.23
N GLU A 116 -1.37 9.02 -17.74
CA GLU A 116 -1.29 10.23 -18.55
C GLU A 116 -0.24 11.18 -17.96
N PHE A 117 0.59 11.77 -18.81
CA PHE A 117 1.52 12.82 -18.41
C PHE A 117 0.90 14.19 -18.72
N ASN A 118 0.75 15.01 -17.71
CA ASN A 118 0.19 16.36 -17.81
C ASN A 118 1.23 17.35 -17.29
N GLU A 119 1.90 18.08 -18.13
CA GLU A 119 2.90 19.14 -17.84
C GLU A 119 3.23 19.34 -16.33
N GLY A 120 4.11 18.45 -15.78
CA GLY A 120 4.56 18.53 -14.37
C GLY A 120 3.78 17.63 -13.38
N SER A 121 2.86 16.79 -13.85
CA SER A 121 2.17 15.79 -13.02
C SER A 121 1.81 14.56 -13.86
N TRP A 122 1.45 13.47 -13.18
CA TRP A 122 0.97 12.23 -13.81
C TRP A 122 -0.44 11.94 -13.32
N GLY A 123 -1.35 11.72 -14.26
CA GLY A 123 -2.68 11.18 -14.00
C GLY A 123 -2.65 9.64 -14.05
N TYR A 124 -3.23 9.00 -13.05
CA TYR A 124 -3.45 7.56 -13.05
C TYR A 124 -4.93 7.28 -12.84
N THR A 125 -5.49 6.39 -13.65
CA THR A 125 -6.86 5.90 -13.46
C THR A 125 -6.80 4.43 -13.07
N PHE A 126 -7.62 4.07 -12.09
CA PHE A 126 -7.71 2.72 -11.56
C PHE A 126 -9.13 2.21 -11.59
N GLU A 127 -9.26 0.90 -11.78
CA GLU A 127 -10.51 0.17 -11.68
C GLU A 127 -10.39 -0.88 -10.57
N TYR A 128 -11.50 -1.13 -9.86
CA TYR A 128 -11.58 -2.09 -8.78
C TYR A 128 -12.91 -2.87 -8.80
N ALA A 129 -12.99 -4.00 -8.09
CA ALA A 129 -14.17 -4.85 -8.07
C ALA A 129 -15.33 -4.19 -7.29
N PRO A 130 -16.49 -3.98 -7.91
CA PRO A 130 -17.63 -3.30 -7.26
C PRO A 130 -18.36 -4.19 -6.24
N GLU A 131 -18.17 -5.51 -6.29
CA GLU A 131 -18.89 -6.49 -5.46
C GLU A 131 -18.59 -6.35 -3.97
N GLN A 132 -17.46 -5.77 -3.61
CA GLN A 132 -17.08 -5.56 -2.21
C GLN A 132 -17.75 -4.32 -1.58
N ASN A 133 -18.55 -3.58 -2.37
CA ASN A 133 -19.24 -2.36 -1.94
C ASN A 133 -18.32 -1.27 -1.37
N ASN A 134 -17.05 -1.29 -1.74
CA ASN A 134 -16.14 -0.21 -1.47
C ASN A 134 -16.48 0.97 -2.38
N ILE A 135 -16.40 2.17 -1.85
CA ILE A 135 -16.71 3.40 -2.59
C ILE A 135 -15.59 4.42 -2.42
N THR A 136 -15.35 5.18 -3.46
CA THR A 136 -14.59 6.42 -3.39
C THR A 136 -15.55 7.60 -3.46
N ILE A 137 -15.11 8.77 -3.00
CA ILE A 137 -15.82 10.04 -3.16
C ILE A 137 -14.88 11.06 -3.78
N GLU A 138 -15.43 11.98 -4.55
CA GLU A 138 -14.65 13.09 -5.12
C GLU A 138 -13.97 13.88 -4.02
N LYS A 139 -12.65 14.13 -4.15
CA LYS A 139 -11.79 14.77 -3.14
C LYS A 139 -11.63 14.02 -1.81
N GLY A 140 -12.10 12.76 -1.73
CA GLY A 140 -11.82 11.87 -0.60
C GLY A 140 -10.41 11.30 -0.65
N SER A 141 -10.04 10.54 0.40
CA SER A 141 -8.75 9.87 0.51
C SER A 141 -8.84 8.42 0.05
N ILE A 142 -7.76 7.92 -0.52
CA ILE A 142 -7.55 6.52 -0.83
C ILE A 142 -6.07 6.17 -0.70
N THR A 143 -5.78 4.92 -0.38
CA THR A 143 -4.41 4.41 -0.40
C THR A 143 -4.20 3.53 -1.62
N VAL A 144 -3.19 3.84 -2.43
CA VAL A 144 -2.76 3.03 -3.57
C VAL A 144 -1.32 2.56 -3.33
N ASN A 145 -1.10 1.25 -3.20
CA ASN A 145 0.19 0.68 -2.80
C ASN A 145 0.81 1.39 -1.58
N GLY A 146 -0.03 1.70 -0.58
CA GLY A 146 0.38 2.37 0.64
C GLY A 146 0.52 3.89 0.54
N VAL A 147 0.36 4.50 -0.63
CA VAL A 147 0.46 5.95 -0.82
C VAL A 147 -0.90 6.60 -0.57
N SER A 148 -0.98 7.54 0.37
CA SER A 148 -2.17 8.37 0.62
C SER A 148 -2.36 9.38 -0.50
N LEU A 149 -3.51 9.35 -1.16
CA LEU A 149 -3.81 10.16 -2.34
C LEU A 149 -5.22 10.74 -2.29
N THR A 150 -5.40 11.87 -2.96
CA THR A 150 -6.70 12.48 -3.16
C THR A 150 -7.37 11.92 -4.41
N VAL A 151 -8.59 11.46 -4.26
CA VAL A 151 -9.42 10.95 -5.36
C VAL A 151 -9.90 12.10 -6.24
N VAL A 152 -9.81 11.89 -7.54
CA VAL A 152 -10.45 12.72 -8.57
C VAL A 152 -11.20 11.81 -9.55
N ASN A 153 -12.21 12.33 -10.23
CA ASN A 153 -13.04 11.56 -11.17
C ASN A 153 -13.60 10.28 -10.55
N SER A 154 -14.18 10.39 -9.35
CA SER A 154 -14.76 9.25 -8.64
C SER A 154 -15.96 8.67 -9.41
N GLY A 155 -15.80 7.45 -9.94
CA GLY A 155 -16.86 6.68 -10.62
C GLY A 155 -17.45 5.59 -9.72
N LYS A 156 -18.26 4.70 -10.31
CA LYS A 156 -18.90 3.59 -9.59
C LYS A 156 -17.85 2.57 -9.08
N ASN A 157 -16.88 2.23 -9.92
CA ASN A 157 -15.80 1.27 -9.64
C ASN A 157 -14.45 1.74 -10.21
N THR A 158 -14.35 3.03 -10.50
CA THR A 158 -13.15 3.68 -11.03
C THR A 158 -12.87 4.95 -10.27
N PHE A 159 -11.62 5.33 -10.22
CA PHE A 159 -11.18 6.65 -9.75
C PHE A 159 -9.85 7.02 -10.40
N SER A 160 -9.54 8.30 -10.38
CA SER A 160 -8.23 8.79 -10.80
C SER A 160 -7.51 9.48 -9.64
N VAL A 161 -6.20 9.62 -9.78
CA VAL A 161 -5.36 10.41 -8.88
C VAL A 161 -4.38 11.23 -9.69
N ALA A 162 -3.96 12.39 -9.16
CA ALA A 162 -2.90 13.20 -9.74
C ALA A 162 -1.64 13.07 -8.87
N ILE A 163 -0.52 12.67 -9.48
CA ILE A 163 0.76 12.43 -8.81
C ILE A 163 1.72 13.56 -9.13
N ILE A 164 2.22 14.23 -8.10
CA ILE A 164 3.24 15.26 -8.19
C ILE A 164 4.63 14.64 -8.41
N PRO A 165 5.64 15.38 -8.94
CA PRO A 165 6.97 14.87 -9.21
C PRO A 165 7.62 14.19 -8.00
N TYR A 166 7.50 14.77 -6.82
CA TYR A 166 8.05 14.19 -5.60
C TYR A 166 7.49 12.78 -5.32
N THR A 167 6.18 12.59 -5.41
CA THR A 167 5.53 11.27 -5.20
C THR A 167 5.92 10.29 -6.30
N TYR A 168 6.01 10.74 -7.55
CA TYR A 168 6.44 9.91 -8.68
C TYR A 168 7.85 9.35 -8.46
N GLU A 169 8.80 10.17 -8.02
CA GLU A 169 10.20 9.77 -7.83
C GLU A 169 10.40 8.92 -6.55
N ASN A 170 9.62 9.18 -5.50
CA ASN A 170 9.81 8.58 -4.18
C ASN A 170 8.85 7.43 -3.87
N THR A 171 8.07 6.97 -4.85
CA THR A 171 7.19 5.80 -4.74
C THR A 171 7.28 4.92 -5.97
N ASN A 172 6.70 3.72 -5.90
CA ASN A 172 6.70 2.81 -7.05
C ASN A 172 5.71 3.20 -8.17
N PHE A 173 5.08 4.39 -8.10
CA PHE A 173 4.20 4.92 -9.16
C PHE A 173 4.90 5.02 -10.52
N LYS A 174 6.19 5.32 -10.56
CA LYS A 174 6.99 5.35 -11.81
C LYS A 174 7.05 4.03 -12.57
N ALA A 175 6.79 2.91 -11.88
CA ALA A 175 6.75 1.59 -12.51
C ALA A 175 5.36 1.19 -13.00
N PHE A 176 4.30 1.96 -12.68
CA PHE A 176 2.94 1.62 -13.08
C PHE A 176 2.71 1.87 -14.56
N LYS A 177 2.02 0.92 -15.16
CA LYS A 177 1.54 0.95 -16.55
C LYS A 177 0.12 0.39 -16.61
N VAL A 178 -0.56 0.58 -17.70
CA VAL A 178 -1.86 -0.06 -17.94
C VAL A 178 -1.74 -1.57 -17.71
N GLY A 179 -2.65 -2.11 -16.91
CA GLY A 179 -2.66 -3.50 -16.43
C GLY A 179 -1.89 -3.77 -15.14
N SER A 180 -1.15 -2.79 -14.60
CA SER A 180 -0.48 -2.97 -13.29
C SER A 180 -1.51 -3.22 -12.21
N LYS A 181 -1.28 -4.27 -11.39
CA LYS A 181 -2.07 -4.54 -10.19
C LYS A 181 -1.59 -3.70 -9.02
N ILE A 182 -2.52 -3.11 -8.32
CA ILE A 182 -2.24 -2.24 -7.17
C ILE A 182 -3.07 -2.65 -5.96
N ASN A 183 -2.52 -2.47 -4.77
CA ASN A 183 -3.24 -2.65 -3.52
C ASN A 183 -4.07 -1.41 -3.22
N LEU A 184 -5.33 -1.60 -2.84
CA LEU A 184 -6.24 -0.55 -2.43
C LEU A 184 -6.67 -0.74 -0.98
N GLU A 185 -6.53 0.33 -0.19
CA GLU A 185 -7.17 0.46 1.10
C GLU A 185 -8.05 1.70 1.07
N PHE A 186 -9.36 1.50 1.23
CA PHE A 186 -10.35 2.58 1.24
C PHE A 186 -10.36 3.29 2.59
N ASP A 187 -10.72 4.56 2.58
CA ASP A 187 -10.76 5.36 3.81
C ASP A 187 -11.65 4.70 4.88
N LEU A 188 -11.06 4.48 6.04
CA LEU A 188 -11.69 3.82 7.18
C LEU A 188 -12.99 4.51 7.60
N ILE A 189 -13.03 5.85 7.55
CA ILE A 189 -14.22 6.65 7.90
C ILE A 189 -15.35 6.32 6.92
N GLY A 190 -15.05 6.26 5.62
CA GLY A 190 -16.03 5.89 4.60
C GLY A 190 -16.58 4.48 4.80
N LYS A 191 -15.74 3.51 5.18
CA LYS A 191 -16.15 2.13 5.47
C LYS A 191 -17.12 2.05 6.66
N TYR A 192 -16.86 2.78 7.75
CA TYR A 192 -17.76 2.83 8.89
C TYR A 192 -19.10 3.49 8.56
N ILE A 193 -19.09 4.62 7.87
CA ILE A 193 -20.33 5.32 7.46
C ILE A 193 -21.16 4.40 6.54
N ALA A 194 -20.55 3.75 5.55
CA ALA A 194 -21.24 2.82 4.66
C ALA A 194 -21.84 1.62 5.42
N LYS A 195 -21.17 1.13 6.45
CA LYS A 195 -21.67 0.06 7.32
C LYS A 195 -22.90 0.49 8.13
N LEU A 196 -22.84 1.68 8.76
CA LEU A 196 -23.92 2.20 9.60
C LEU A 196 -25.19 2.49 8.79
N ASN A 197 -25.07 2.97 7.54
CA ASN A 197 -26.20 3.25 6.68
C ASN A 197 -26.92 1.99 6.14
N ARG A 198 -26.38 0.79 6.39
CA ARG A 198 -26.97 -0.50 5.99
C ARG A 198 -27.62 -1.25 7.16
N MET A 199 -27.51 -0.74 8.36
CA MET A 199 -28.16 -1.28 9.57
C MET A 199 -29.52 -0.64 9.80
#